data_1612094354a7cd1dda0c9be6315a165a
#
_entry.id   1612094354a7cd1dda0c9be6315a165a
#
_cell.length_a   1.000
_cell.length_b   1.000
_cell.length_c   1.000
_cell.angle_alpha   90.00
_cell.angle_beta   90.00
_cell.angle_gamma   90.00
#
_symmetry.space_group_name_H-M   'P 1'
#
loop_
_entity.id
_entity.type
_entity.pdbx_description
1 polymer ?
#
loop_
_entity_poly.entity_id
_entity_poly.type
_entity_poly.pdbx_seq_one_letter_code
_entity_poly.pdbx_strand_id
1 'polypeptide(L)'
;NVDFTITFMKGQLDELEASSGDHGCNGVEKLLKLYTTNSTTNMHLFDAADTLHKYEKVQDIIDAYYVVRLKLYSTRKEYLIQQLQKEVCFLSNKARYIQEILDDTIDLRKKKREEVVQMLQAKEYDVMEDDADYKYLTKMPMDSVTEENVAKLLQEKGNKETELTTIQSTMVEQMWLEELTKLSKLYLDYKKERTTVQQGGEGVTGKQKKAAKTTKTTKKKILVIE
;
A
#
# COMPACT_ATOMS: atom_id res chain seq x y z
N ASN A 1 3.01 12.89 27.05
CA ASN A 1 2.72 14.17 26.40
C ASN A 1 3.20 15.28 27.34
N VAL A 2 3.89 16.25 26.77
CA VAL A 2 4.36 17.45 27.48
C VAL A 2 3.46 18.59 27.01
N ASP A 3 2.84 19.30 27.97
CA ASP A 3 1.98 20.45 27.73
C ASP A 3 2.36 21.53 28.75
N PHE A 4 2.78 22.69 28.27
CA PHE A 4 3.13 23.82 29.10
C PHE A 4 2.72 25.13 28.42
N THR A 5 2.47 26.14 29.23
CA THR A 5 2.11 27.49 28.75
C THR A 5 3.21 28.46 29.16
N ILE A 6 3.69 29.23 28.17
CA ILE A 6 4.68 30.29 28.38
C ILE A 6 3.92 31.63 28.35
N THR A 7 4.11 32.47 29.36
CA THR A 7 3.50 33.79 29.43
C THR A 7 4.59 34.84 29.28
N PHE A 8 4.47 35.67 28.27
CA PHE A 8 5.38 36.81 28.04
C PHE A 8 4.86 38.06 28.76
N MET A 9 5.75 39.02 29.01
CA MET A 9 5.32 40.34 29.45
C MET A 9 4.49 41.05 28.40
N LYS A 10 3.67 41.98 28.81
CA LYS A 10 2.74 42.75 27.95
C LYS A 10 3.52 43.47 26.83
N GLY A 11 3.20 43.20 25.58
CA GLY A 11 3.81 43.76 24.39
C GLY A 11 5.01 43.01 23.83
N GLN A 12 5.71 42.17 24.60
CA GLN A 12 6.89 41.42 24.12
C GLN A 12 6.51 40.38 23.06
N LEU A 13 5.36 39.75 23.21
CA LEU A 13 4.92 38.73 22.23
C LEU A 13 4.68 39.37 20.87
N ASP A 14 4.00 40.50 20.83
CA ASP A 14 3.70 41.23 19.60
C ASP A 14 4.98 41.73 18.91
N GLU A 15 5.96 42.20 19.69
CA GLU A 15 7.28 42.61 19.16
C GLU A 15 8.06 41.43 18.57
N LEU A 16 8.05 40.29 19.26
CA LEU A 16 8.72 39.08 18.79
C LEU A 16 8.03 38.47 17.57
N GLU A 17 6.70 38.49 17.50
CA GLU A 17 5.97 38.02 16.32
C GLU A 17 6.19 38.91 15.09
N ALA A 18 6.28 40.24 15.31
CA ALA A 18 6.58 41.20 14.26
C ALA A 18 8.03 41.14 13.79
N SER A 19 8.94 40.62 14.60
CA SER A 19 10.36 40.51 14.22
C SER A 19 10.58 39.36 13.23
N SER A 20 11.29 39.65 12.14
CA SER A 20 11.69 38.63 11.16
C SER A 20 13.03 38.02 11.58
N GLY A 21 13.06 36.73 11.74
CA GLY A 21 14.28 35.95 11.96
C GLY A 21 14.88 35.39 10.66
N ASP A 22 16.00 34.70 10.81
CA ASP A 22 16.63 33.98 9.70
C ASP A 22 15.71 32.86 9.20
N HIS A 23 15.77 32.54 7.92
CA HIS A 23 15.02 31.43 7.29
C HIS A 23 13.48 31.56 7.31
N GLY A 24 12.95 32.78 7.48
CA GLY A 24 11.51 33.05 7.48
C GLY A 24 10.78 32.69 8.77
N CYS A 25 11.50 32.42 9.85
CA CYS A 25 10.92 32.26 11.17
C CYS A 25 10.73 33.63 11.84
N ASN A 26 9.80 33.72 12.82
CA ASN A 26 9.61 34.90 13.65
C ASN A 26 10.50 34.88 14.91
N GLY A 27 10.51 35.99 15.66
CA GLY A 27 11.36 36.08 16.86
C GLY A 27 10.99 35.11 17.96
N VAL A 28 9.70 34.75 18.08
CA VAL A 28 9.23 33.76 19.06
C VAL A 28 9.80 32.37 18.74
N GLU A 29 9.72 31.96 17.48
CA GLU A 29 10.26 30.68 17.01
C GLU A 29 11.79 30.62 17.20
N LYS A 30 12.47 31.74 16.96
CA LYS A 30 13.93 31.86 17.19
C LYS A 30 14.29 31.79 18.66
N LEU A 31 13.58 32.52 19.51
CA LEU A 31 13.81 32.55 20.97
C LEU A 31 13.60 31.20 21.61
N LEU A 32 12.50 30.51 21.25
CA LEU A 32 12.14 29.22 21.81
C LEU A 32 12.80 28.03 21.07
N LYS A 33 13.63 28.30 20.04
CA LYS A 33 14.30 27.28 19.20
C LYS A 33 13.32 26.23 18.66
N LEU A 34 12.19 26.71 18.12
CA LEU A 34 11.12 25.83 17.59
C LEU A 34 11.39 25.34 16.18
N TYR A 35 12.51 25.71 15.58
CA TYR A 35 12.89 25.29 14.23
C TYR A 35 14.27 24.62 14.22
N THR A 36 14.48 23.80 13.20
CA THR A 36 15.79 23.23 12.88
C THR A 36 16.12 23.51 11.42
N THR A 37 17.40 23.69 11.14
CA THR A 37 17.88 23.89 9.77
C THR A 37 18.54 22.62 9.26
N ASN A 38 18.21 22.23 8.03
CA ASN A 38 18.88 21.15 7.33
C ASN A 38 19.56 21.72 6.08
N SER A 39 20.86 21.45 5.93
CA SER A 39 21.62 21.86 4.75
C SER A 39 21.42 20.84 3.63
N THR A 40 21.18 21.34 2.41
CA THR A 40 21.14 20.53 1.18
C THR A 40 22.47 20.56 0.41
N THR A 41 23.54 21.10 0.99
CA THR A 41 24.85 21.19 0.33
C THR A 41 25.60 19.87 0.27
N ASN A 42 25.25 18.91 1.12
CA ASN A 42 25.89 17.59 1.19
C ASN A 42 24.93 16.49 0.76
N MET A 43 24.53 16.51 -0.51
CA MET A 43 23.63 15.48 -1.08
C MET A 43 24.43 14.31 -1.66
N HIS A 44 25.05 13.52 -0.76
CA HIS A 44 25.69 12.26 -1.14
C HIS A 44 24.71 11.10 -0.87
N LEU A 45 24.35 10.38 -1.92
CA LEU A 45 23.42 9.25 -1.88
C LEU A 45 24.00 8.07 -2.67
N PHE A 46 23.60 6.87 -2.32
CA PHE A 46 23.93 5.70 -3.12
C PHE A 46 23.03 5.64 -4.36
N ASP A 47 23.64 5.35 -5.50
CA ASP A 47 22.93 5.09 -6.74
C ASP A 47 22.38 3.64 -6.79
N ALA A 48 21.77 3.25 -7.91
CA ALA A 48 21.21 1.92 -8.10
C ALA A 48 22.27 0.79 -8.16
N ALA A 49 23.55 1.15 -8.27
CA ALA A 49 24.69 0.23 -8.28
C ALA A 49 25.44 0.18 -6.94
N ASP A 50 24.82 0.72 -5.86
CA ASP A 50 25.41 0.88 -4.52
C ASP A 50 26.72 1.69 -4.50
N THR A 51 26.88 2.59 -5.49
CA THR A 51 28.02 3.51 -5.56
C THR A 51 27.65 4.86 -4.95
N LEU A 52 28.51 5.42 -4.11
CA LEU A 52 28.29 6.72 -3.51
C LEU A 52 28.44 7.82 -4.57
N HIS A 53 27.35 8.56 -4.81
CA HIS A 53 27.29 9.65 -5.78
C HIS A 53 26.93 10.98 -5.11
N LYS A 54 27.57 12.07 -5.53
CA LYS A 54 27.22 13.42 -5.11
C LYS A 54 26.29 14.06 -6.13
N TYR A 55 25.11 14.46 -5.65
CA TYR A 55 24.13 15.17 -6.47
C TYR A 55 24.21 16.68 -6.20
N GLU A 56 24.18 17.48 -7.25
CA GLU A 56 24.23 18.94 -7.13
C GLU A 56 22.83 19.54 -6.90
N LYS A 57 21.79 18.88 -7.43
CA LYS A 57 20.40 19.34 -7.33
C LYS A 57 19.48 18.19 -6.95
N VAL A 58 18.38 18.53 -6.29
CA VAL A 58 17.32 17.56 -5.94
C VAL A 58 16.71 16.92 -7.20
N GLN A 59 16.63 17.68 -8.29
CA GLN A 59 16.12 17.18 -9.57
C GLN A 59 16.96 16.01 -10.10
N ASP A 60 18.27 16.09 -10.00
CA ASP A 60 19.18 15.03 -10.47
C ASP A 60 18.92 13.70 -9.72
N ILE A 61 18.55 13.77 -8.43
CA ILE A 61 18.16 12.60 -7.63
C ILE A 61 16.85 12.01 -8.15
N ILE A 62 15.88 12.86 -8.46
CA ILE A 62 14.57 12.43 -8.99
C ILE A 62 14.75 11.77 -10.36
N ASP A 63 15.57 12.37 -11.23
CA ASP A 63 15.84 11.85 -12.58
C ASP A 63 16.54 10.49 -12.52
N ALA A 64 17.55 10.34 -11.66
CA ALA A 64 18.21 9.05 -11.44
C ALA A 64 17.24 7.98 -10.91
N TYR A 65 16.38 8.35 -9.96
CA TYR A 65 15.35 7.45 -9.41
C TYR A 65 14.31 7.08 -10.47
N TYR A 66 13.91 8.01 -11.33
CA TYR A 66 12.91 7.79 -12.38
C TYR A 66 13.26 6.60 -13.27
N VAL A 67 14.50 6.57 -13.78
CA VAL A 67 14.97 5.51 -14.67
C VAL A 67 14.88 4.13 -14.02
N VAL A 68 15.36 4.03 -12.79
CA VAL A 68 15.34 2.76 -12.01
C VAL A 68 13.91 2.33 -11.73
N ARG A 69 13.08 3.28 -11.31
CA ARG A 69 11.69 3.02 -10.95
C ARG A 69 10.87 2.54 -12.14
N LEU A 70 11.04 3.18 -13.31
CA LEU A 70 10.34 2.80 -14.54
C LEU A 70 10.68 1.36 -14.95
N LYS A 71 11.98 0.99 -14.87
CA LYS A 71 12.41 -0.39 -15.13
C LYS A 71 11.75 -1.39 -14.16
N LEU A 72 11.66 -1.05 -12.87
CA LEU A 72 11.00 -1.89 -11.89
C LEU A 72 9.49 -2.04 -12.13
N TYR A 73 8.84 -1.00 -12.68
CA TYR A 73 7.43 -1.12 -13.08
C TYR A 73 7.22 -2.11 -14.23
N SER A 74 8.16 -2.20 -15.17
CA SER A 74 8.11 -3.21 -16.23
C SER A 74 8.15 -4.63 -15.64
N THR A 75 9.11 -4.89 -14.75
CA THR A 75 9.22 -6.19 -14.06
C THR A 75 7.98 -6.48 -13.21
N ARG A 76 7.44 -5.47 -12.52
CA ARG A 76 6.20 -5.60 -11.74
C ARG A 76 5.02 -5.94 -12.63
N LYS A 77 4.88 -5.30 -13.78
CA LYS A 77 3.81 -5.60 -14.75
C LYS A 77 3.88 -7.06 -15.23
N GLU A 78 5.07 -7.53 -15.59
CA GLU A 78 5.28 -8.93 -16.01
C GLU A 78 4.90 -9.91 -14.89
N TYR A 79 5.33 -9.64 -13.67
CA TYR A 79 4.96 -10.46 -12.51
C TYR A 79 3.45 -10.50 -12.27
N LEU A 80 2.77 -9.35 -12.32
CA LEU A 80 1.32 -9.29 -12.15
C LEU A 80 0.57 -10.06 -13.24
N ILE A 81 1.02 -9.98 -14.49
CA ILE A 81 0.45 -10.75 -15.61
C ILE A 81 0.59 -12.24 -15.34
N GLN A 82 1.78 -12.70 -14.94
CA GLN A 82 2.02 -14.11 -14.63
C GLN A 82 1.14 -14.60 -13.47
N GLN A 83 1.00 -13.80 -12.41
CA GLN A 83 0.15 -14.14 -11.27
C GLN A 83 -1.33 -14.25 -11.67
N LEU A 84 -1.84 -13.28 -12.42
CA LEU A 84 -3.22 -13.30 -12.89
C LEU A 84 -3.49 -14.46 -13.86
N GLN A 85 -2.55 -14.79 -14.73
CA GLN A 85 -2.67 -15.98 -15.60
C GLN A 85 -2.78 -17.27 -14.80
N LYS A 86 -1.97 -17.43 -13.74
CA LYS A 86 -2.04 -18.57 -12.82
C LYS A 86 -3.39 -18.62 -12.09
N GLU A 87 -3.89 -17.47 -11.61
CA GLU A 87 -5.18 -17.39 -10.93
C GLU A 87 -6.34 -17.75 -11.89
N VAL A 88 -6.33 -17.23 -13.12
CA VAL A 88 -7.33 -17.54 -14.14
C VAL A 88 -7.32 -19.04 -14.48
N CYS A 89 -6.14 -19.63 -14.67
CA CYS A 89 -5.98 -21.06 -14.91
C CYS A 89 -6.53 -21.89 -13.75
N PHE A 90 -6.18 -21.53 -12.52
CA PHE A 90 -6.66 -22.19 -11.30
C PHE A 90 -8.20 -22.15 -11.17
N LEU A 91 -8.81 -20.97 -11.37
CA LEU A 91 -10.26 -20.80 -11.31
C LEU A 91 -10.95 -21.56 -12.44
N SER A 92 -10.38 -21.55 -13.66
CA SER A 92 -10.90 -22.28 -14.81
C SER A 92 -10.93 -23.79 -14.56
N ASN A 93 -9.82 -24.33 -14.08
CA ASN A 93 -9.73 -25.76 -13.76
C ASN A 93 -10.68 -26.18 -12.64
N LYS A 94 -10.82 -25.34 -11.61
CA LYS A 94 -11.80 -25.61 -10.53
C LYS A 94 -13.24 -25.62 -11.02
N ALA A 95 -13.63 -24.60 -11.80
CA ALA A 95 -14.99 -24.52 -12.34
C ALA A 95 -15.30 -25.71 -13.26
N ARG A 96 -14.36 -26.05 -14.15
CA ARG A 96 -14.47 -27.20 -15.06
C ARG A 96 -14.57 -28.51 -14.27
N TYR A 97 -13.75 -28.69 -13.25
CA TYR A 97 -13.76 -29.91 -12.42
C TYR A 97 -15.09 -30.11 -11.69
N ILE A 98 -15.64 -29.05 -11.08
CA ILE A 98 -16.95 -29.12 -10.41
C ILE A 98 -18.05 -29.45 -11.44
N GLN A 99 -18.02 -28.81 -12.61
CA GLN A 99 -18.99 -29.04 -13.66
C GLN A 99 -18.91 -30.49 -14.18
N GLU A 100 -17.71 -31.03 -14.43
CA GLU A 100 -17.53 -32.41 -14.88
C GLU A 100 -17.95 -33.45 -13.82
N ILE A 101 -17.93 -33.10 -12.51
CA ILE A 101 -18.48 -33.94 -11.45
C ILE A 101 -20.02 -33.88 -11.47
N LEU A 102 -20.61 -32.69 -11.63
CA LEU A 102 -22.07 -32.54 -11.68
C LEU A 102 -22.68 -33.23 -12.90
N ASP A 103 -21.95 -33.25 -14.02
CA ASP A 103 -22.34 -33.93 -15.26
C ASP A 103 -22.03 -35.45 -15.25
N ASP A 104 -21.62 -36.02 -14.10
CA ASP A 104 -21.17 -37.41 -13.94
C ASP A 104 -20.05 -37.84 -14.93
N THR A 105 -19.35 -36.89 -15.53
CA THR A 105 -18.22 -37.14 -16.46
C THR A 105 -16.95 -37.57 -15.68
N ILE A 106 -16.82 -37.12 -14.44
CA ILE A 106 -15.79 -37.53 -13.50
C ILE A 106 -16.45 -38.25 -12.32
N ASP A 107 -16.16 -39.53 -12.15
CA ASP A 107 -16.50 -40.28 -10.97
C ASP A 107 -15.25 -40.72 -10.20
N LEU A 108 -15.10 -40.22 -8.98
CA LEU A 108 -13.98 -40.54 -8.08
C LEU A 108 -14.26 -41.73 -7.16
N ARG A 109 -15.51 -42.21 -7.12
CA ARG A 109 -15.92 -43.30 -6.22
C ARG A 109 -15.14 -44.58 -6.51
N LYS A 110 -14.60 -45.21 -5.47
CA LYS A 110 -13.85 -46.46 -5.54
C LYS A 110 -12.56 -46.47 -6.35
N LYS A 111 -12.08 -45.30 -6.80
CA LYS A 111 -10.82 -45.20 -7.52
C LYS A 111 -9.62 -44.95 -6.58
N LYS A 112 -8.48 -45.52 -6.90
CA LYS A 112 -7.23 -45.24 -6.19
C LYS A 112 -6.71 -43.88 -6.56
N ARG A 113 -5.91 -43.28 -5.67
CA ARG A 113 -5.33 -41.95 -5.92
C ARG A 113 -4.56 -41.86 -7.23
N GLU A 114 -3.79 -42.87 -7.55
CA GLU A 114 -3.00 -42.95 -8.78
C GLU A 114 -3.86 -42.94 -10.04
N GLU A 115 -5.00 -43.66 -10.01
CA GLU A 115 -5.97 -43.71 -11.10
C GLU A 115 -6.65 -42.34 -11.29
N VAL A 116 -6.92 -41.62 -10.20
CA VAL A 116 -7.48 -40.27 -10.26
C VAL A 116 -6.48 -39.28 -10.88
N VAL A 117 -5.20 -39.33 -10.50
CA VAL A 117 -4.15 -38.50 -11.09
C VAL A 117 -4.00 -38.79 -12.59
N GLN A 118 -3.95 -40.05 -13.01
CA GLN A 118 -3.89 -40.43 -14.43
C GLN A 118 -5.10 -39.94 -15.21
N MET A 119 -6.29 -40.04 -14.63
CA MET A 119 -7.54 -39.57 -15.27
C MET A 119 -7.53 -38.02 -15.45
N LEU A 120 -7.06 -37.27 -14.45
CA LEU A 120 -6.96 -35.81 -14.55
C LEU A 120 -5.88 -35.39 -15.56
N GLN A 121 -4.77 -36.12 -15.64
CA GLN A 121 -3.76 -35.92 -16.68
C GLN A 121 -4.31 -36.20 -18.06
N ALA A 122 -5.04 -37.31 -18.25
CA ALA A 122 -5.66 -37.65 -19.53
C ALA A 122 -6.72 -36.62 -19.98
N LYS A 123 -7.29 -35.89 -19.04
CA LYS A 123 -8.25 -34.81 -19.30
C LYS A 123 -7.56 -33.43 -19.43
N GLU A 124 -6.24 -33.40 -19.48
CA GLU A 124 -5.44 -32.17 -19.67
C GLU A 124 -5.73 -31.10 -18.62
N TYR A 125 -5.82 -31.48 -17.33
CA TYR A 125 -5.84 -30.51 -16.23
C TYR A 125 -4.43 -29.99 -15.95
N ASP A 126 -4.32 -28.68 -15.71
CA ASP A 126 -3.03 -28.07 -15.43
C ASP A 126 -2.50 -28.46 -14.05
N VAL A 127 -1.21 -28.79 -14.01
CA VAL A 127 -0.47 -29.03 -12.77
C VAL A 127 -0.04 -27.69 -12.18
N MET A 128 -0.38 -27.44 -10.92
CA MET A 128 0.11 -26.25 -10.20
C MET A 128 1.51 -26.49 -9.66
N GLU A 129 2.32 -25.41 -9.50
CA GLU A 129 3.76 -25.46 -9.17
C GLU A 129 4.10 -26.38 -7.99
N ASP A 130 3.25 -26.44 -6.96
CA ASP A 130 3.48 -27.22 -5.74
C ASP A 130 2.56 -28.45 -5.61
N ASP A 131 1.77 -28.77 -6.64
CA ASP A 131 0.72 -29.79 -6.55
C ASP A 131 0.63 -30.73 -7.75
N ALA A 132 1.68 -31.57 -7.90
CA ALA A 132 1.70 -32.60 -8.94
C ALA A 132 0.57 -33.65 -8.83
N ASP A 133 -0.09 -33.74 -7.67
CA ASP A 133 -1.14 -34.72 -7.37
C ASP A 133 -2.58 -34.16 -7.52
N TYR A 134 -2.73 -32.95 -8.08
CA TYR A 134 -4.05 -32.28 -8.23
C TYR A 134 -4.84 -32.14 -6.92
N LYS A 135 -4.15 -31.93 -5.78
CA LYS A 135 -4.80 -31.76 -4.47
C LYS A 135 -5.73 -30.57 -4.44
N TYR A 136 -5.42 -29.52 -5.22
CA TYR A 136 -6.26 -28.31 -5.34
C TYR A 136 -7.66 -28.60 -5.91
N LEU A 137 -7.83 -29.73 -6.64
CA LEU A 137 -9.11 -30.24 -7.14
C LEU A 137 -9.68 -31.31 -6.20
N THR A 138 -8.88 -32.33 -5.88
CA THR A 138 -9.34 -33.54 -5.17
C THR A 138 -9.62 -33.35 -3.68
N LYS A 139 -9.07 -32.30 -3.05
CA LYS A 139 -9.30 -31.96 -1.64
C LYS A 139 -10.44 -30.95 -1.42
N MET A 140 -11.21 -30.63 -2.45
CA MET A 140 -12.36 -29.74 -2.27
C MET A 140 -13.44 -30.40 -1.40
N PRO A 141 -14.05 -29.65 -0.46
CA PRO A 141 -15.19 -30.14 0.32
C PRO A 141 -16.37 -30.50 -0.62
N MET A 142 -17.11 -31.55 -0.29
CA MET A 142 -18.25 -32.00 -1.09
C MET A 142 -19.37 -30.96 -1.19
N ASP A 143 -19.52 -30.10 -0.19
CA ASP A 143 -20.46 -28.99 -0.17
C ASP A 143 -20.08 -27.86 -1.15
N SER A 144 -18.85 -27.88 -1.66
CA SER A 144 -18.40 -26.95 -2.70
C SER A 144 -18.80 -27.37 -4.12
N VAL A 145 -19.30 -28.61 -4.31
CA VAL A 145 -19.68 -29.14 -5.61
C VAL A 145 -21.16 -28.82 -5.88
N THR A 146 -21.43 -27.56 -6.20
CA THR A 146 -22.77 -27.04 -6.49
C THR A 146 -22.76 -26.12 -7.69
N GLU A 147 -23.88 -26.05 -8.42
CA GLU A 147 -24.05 -25.12 -9.54
C GLU A 147 -23.81 -23.65 -9.14
N GLU A 148 -24.21 -23.29 -7.91
CA GLU A 148 -23.99 -21.92 -7.40
C GLU A 148 -22.50 -21.58 -7.28
N ASN A 149 -21.68 -22.55 -6.85
CA ASN A 149 -20.23 -22.36 -6.76
C ASN A 149 -19.58 -22.31 -8.14
N VAL A 150 -20.06 -23.08 -9.11
CA VAL A 150 -19.60 -22.94 -10.50
C VAL A 150 -19.87 -21.53 -11.01
N ALA A 151 -21.08 -21.00 -10.79
CA ALA A 151 -21.42 -19.64 -11.22
C ALA A 151 -20.52 -18.58 -10.55
N LYS A 152 -20.24 -18.71 -9.25
CA LYS A 152 -19.31 -17.81 -8.53
C LYS A 152 -17.89 -17.88 -9.09
N LEU A 153 -17.36 -19.08 -9.30
CA LEU A 153 -16.01 -19.28 -9.85
C LEU A 153 -15.89 -18.71 -11.27
N LEU A 154 -16.92 -18.86 -12.08
CA LEU A 154 -16.96 -18.28 -13.44
C LEU A 154 -17.01 -16.75 -13.40
N GLN A 155 -17.75 -16.17 -12.45
CA GLN A 155 -17.79 -14.73 -12.23
C GLN A 155 -16.42 -14.21 -11.76
N GLU A 156 -15.79 -14.88 -10.78
CA GLU A 156 -14.45 -14.53 -10.31
C GLU A 156 -13.40 -14.64 -11.43
N LYS A 157 -13.47 -15.72 -12.23
CA LYS A 157 -12.64 -15.89 -13.42
C LYS A 157 -12.81 -14.72 -14.40
N GLY A 158 -14.05 -14.34 -14.72
CA GLY A 158 -14.33 -13.21 -15.63
C GLY A 158 -13.77 -11.88 -15.10
N ASN A 159 -13.88 -11.64 -13.81
CA ASN A 159 -13.28 -10.46 -13.18
C ASN A 159 -11.75 -10.47 -13.32
N LYS A 160 -11.10 -11.63 -13.09
CA LYS A 160 -9.65 -11.79 -13.24
C LYS A 160 -9.17 -11.68 -14.69
N GLU A 161 -9.93 -12.19 -15.64
CA GLU A 161 -9.66 -12.02 -17.08
C GLU A 161 -9.75 -10.55 -17.51
N THR A 162 -10.73 -9.82 -16.98
CA THR A 162 -10.87 -8.37 -17.22
C THR A 162 -9.68 -7.60 -16.61
N GLU A 163 -9.28 -7.94 -15.39
CA GLU A 163 -8.11 -7.36 -14.72
C GLU A 163 -6.83 -7.64 -15.53
N LEU A 164 -6.64 -8.88 -15.98
CA LEU A 164 -5.51 -9.29 -16.81
C LEU A 164 -5.44 -8.48 -18.11
N THR A 165 -6.57 -8.38 -18.81
CA THR A 165 -6.66 -7.61 -20.07
C THR A 165 -6.35 -6.13 -19.83
N THR A 166 -6.84 -5.56 -18.74
CA THR A 166 -6.57 -4.17 -18.35
C THR A 166 -5.08 -3.95 -18.12
N ILE A 167 -4.42 -4.83 -17.32
CA ILE A 167 -2.99 -4.70 -17.04
C ILE A 167 -2.15 -4.91 -18.30
N GLN A 168 -2.52 -5.85 -19.17
CA GLN A 168 -1.82 -6.08 -20.43
C GLN A 168 -1.87 -4.86 -21.36
N SER A 169 -3.03 -4.22 -21.48
CA SER A 169 -3.25 -3.07 -22.35
C SER A 169 -2.70 -1.75 -21.78
N THR A 170 -2.57 -1.62 -20.45
CA THR A 170 -2.09 -0.39 -19.80
C THR A 170 -0.56 -0.26 -19.98
N MET A 171 -0.09 0.91 -20.44
CA MET A 171 1.35 1.18 -20.51
C MET A 171 1.97 1.34 -19.12
N VAL A 172 3.26 1.05 -19.02
CA VAL A 172 4.01 1.06 -17.74
C VAL A 172 3.98 2.46 -17.12
N GLU A 173 4.18 3.48 -17.94
CA GLU A 173 4.13 4.89 -17.54
C GLU A 173 2.73 5.27 -17.02
N GLN A 174 1.69 4.76 -17.67
CA GLN A 174 0.31 5.02 -17.27
C GLN A 174 0.00 4.40 -15.91
N MET A 175 0.46 3.16 -15.65
CA MET A 175 0.32 2.52 -14.35
C MET A 175 0.91 3.38 -13.23
N TRP A 176 2.11 3.90 -13.45
CA TRP A 176 2.78 4.76 -12.47
C TRP A 176 2.07 6.11 -12.30
N LEU A 177 1.65 6.73 -13.40
CA LEU A 177 0.93 8.00 -13.39
C LEU A 177 -0.39 7.91 -12.60
N GLU A 178 -1.13 6.81 -12.74
CA GLU A 178 -2.35 6.57 -11.97
C GLU A 178 -2.07 6.44 -10.47
N GLU A 179 -1.01 5.72 -10.09
CA GLU A 179 -0.60 5.60 -8.70
C GLU A 179 -0.14 6.94 -8.12
N LEU A 180 0.61 7.75 -8.88
CA LEU A 180 1.01 9.10 -8.49
C LEU A 180 -0.18 10.04 -8.32
N THR A 181 -1.19 9.92 -9.17
CA THR A 181 -2.43 10.70 -9.06
C THR A 181 -3.20 10.36 -7.78
N LYS A 182 -3.29 9.07 -7.46
CA LYS A 182 -3.88 8.60 -6.19
C LYS A 182 -3.08 9.11 -4.98
N LEU A 183 -1.76 9.00 -5.05
CA LEU A 183 -0.85 9.48 -3.99
C LEU A 183 -0.99 10.99 -3.78
N SER A 184 -1.02 11.77 -4.86
CA SER A 184 -1.20 13.24 -4.79
C SER A 184 -2.48 13.62 -4.06
N LYS A 185 -3.59 12.94 -4.38
CA LYS A 185 -4.87 13.18 -3.69
C LYS A 185 -4.79 12.86 -2.20
N LEU A 186 -4.29 11.68 -1.85
CA LEU A 186 -4.14 11.24 -0.45
C LEU A 186 -3.19 12.15 0.33
N TYR A 187 -2.11 12.62 -0.31
CA TYR A 187 -1.18 13.56 0.31
C TYR A 187 -1.82 14.90 0.61
N LEU A 188 -2.64 15.43 -0.31
CA LEU A 188 -3.39 16.68 -0.07
C LEU A 188 -4.37 16.54 1.10
N ASP A 189 -5.05 15.42 1.21
CA ASP A 189 -5.96 15.14 2.31
C ASP A 189 -5.19 15.02 3.64
N TYR A 190 -4.09 14.28 3.66
CA TYR A 190 -3.17 14.22 4.80
C TYR A 190 -2.67 15.60 5.23
N LYS A 191 -2.28 16.44 4.25
CA LYS A 191 -1.79 17.79 4.53
C LYS A 191 -2.87 18.66 5.19
N LYS A 192 -4.12 18.56 4.73
CA LYS A 192 -5.27 19.25 5.35
C LYS A 192 -5.50 18.77 6.79
N GLU A 193 -5.52 17.46 7.01
CA GLU A 193 -5.69 16.88 8.34
C GLU A 193 -4.58 17.33 9.29
N ARG A 194 -3.33 17.28 8.84
CA ARG A 194 -2.18 17.75 9.63
C ARG A 194 -2.31 19.23 10.01
N THR A 195 -2.72 20.08 9.05
CA THR A 195 -2.94 21.51 9.33
C THR A 195 -4.02 21.71 10.38
N THR A 196 -5.15 20.96 10.28
CA THR A 196 -6.23 21.04 11.26
C THR A 196 -5.77 20.63 12.65
N VAL A 197 -4.98 19.56 12.76
CA VAL A 197 -4.40 19.10 14.04
C VAL A 197 -3.43 20.13 14.61
N GLN A 198 -2.59 20.74 13.78
CA GLN A 198 -1.64 21.79 14.20
C GLN A 198 -2.36 23.06 14.69
N GLN A 199 -3.53 23.38 14.13
CA GLN A 199 -4.36 24.51 14.56
C GLN A 199 -5.25 24.20 15.77
N GLY A 200 -5.05 23.08 16.46
CA GLY A 200 -5.80 22.67 17.65
C GLY A 200 -7.13 21.97 17.38
N GLY A 201 -7.38 21.59 16.13
CA GLY A 201 -8.53 20.75 15.76
C GLY A 201 -8.31 19.27 16.08
N GLU A 202 -9.37 18.52 16.39
CA GLU A 202 -9.29 17.06 16.51
C GLU A 202 -9.15 16.44 15.13
N GLY A 203 -8.02 15.75 14.87
CA GLY A 203 -7.83 14.97 13.64
C GLY A 203 -8.75 13.73 13.59
N VAL A 204 -9.07 13.27 12.39
CA VAL A 204 -9.96 12.12 12.13
C VAL A 204 -9.50 10.83 12.83
N THR A 205 -8.21 10.70 13.13
CA THR A 205 -7.64 9.55 13.87
C THR A 205 -7.96 9.55 15.36
N GLY A 206 -8.48 10.67 15.92
CA GLY A 206 -8.86 10.78 17.34
C GLY A 206 -10.11 9.98 17.75
N LYS A 207 -10.90 9.47 16.79
CA LYS A 207 -12.18 8.80 17.11
C LYS A 207 -12.08 7.37 17.63
N GLN A 208 -10.92 6.75 17.66
CA GLN A 208 -10.78 5.34 18.11
C GLN A 208 -10.19 5.14 19.52
N LYS A 209 -9.91 6.18 20.29
CA LYS A 209 -9.46 6.04 21.68
C LYS A 209 -10.34 6.78 22.69
N LYS A 210 -11.63 6.47 22.71
CA LYS A 210 -12.48 6.74 23.87
C LYS A 210 -12.59 5.47 24.72
N ALA A 211 -11.52 5.12 25.42
CA ALA A 211 -11.59 4.23 26.57
C ALA A 211 -10.57 4.71 27.63
N ALA A 212 -11.08 4.95 28.83
CA ALA A 212 -10.38 5.30 30.06
C ALA A 212 -10.02 6.80 30.26
N LYS A 213 -11.03 7.58 30.70
CA LYS A 213 -10.80 8.76 31.55
C LYS A 213 -10.31 8.27 32.91
N THR A 214 -9.03 8.38 33.15
CA THR A 214 -8.49 8.48 34.53
C THR A 214 -8.08 9.94 34.73
N THR A 215 -8.87 10.63 35.52
CA THR A 215 -8.58 11.96 36.03
C THR A 215 -7.29 11.94 36.85
N LYS A 216 -6.18 12.42 36.27
CA LYS A 216 -5.02 12.87 37.04
C LYS A 216 -4.83 14.36 36.77
N THR A 217 -5.19 15.13 37.81
CA THR A 217 -4.92 16.56 37.89
C THR A 217 -3.43 16.82 37.85
N THR A 218 -2.91 17.20 36.70
CA THR A 218 -1.50 17.63 36.57
C THR A 218 -1.42 19.12 36.89
N LYS A 219 -0.67 19.49 37.92
CA LYS A 219 -0.38 20.89 38.26
C LYS A 219 0.37 21.54 37.10
N LYS A 220 -0.24 22.55 36.46
CA LYS A 220 0.42 23.40 35.46
C LYS A 220 1.57 24.17 36.15
N LYS A 221 2.78 24.03 35.65
CA LYS A 221 3.90 24.94 36.00
C LYS A 221 3.84 26.12 35.04
N ILE A 222 3.66 27.31 35.57
CA ILE A 222 3.74 28.56 34.80
C ILE A 222 5.19 29.04 34.93
N LEU A 223 5.89 29.25 33.83
CA LEU A 223 7.20 29.85 33.78
C LEU A 223 7.01 31.29 33.33
N VAL A 224 7.44 32.23 34.18
CA VAL A 224 7.48 33.65 33.84
C VAL A 224 8.90 33.98 33.39
N ILE A 225 9.06 34.52 32.20
CA ILE A 225 10.35 35.00 31.68
C ILE A 225 10.34 36.51 31.80
N GLU A 226 11.25 37.03 32.64
CA GLU A 226 11.53 38.46 32.78
C GLU A 226 12.37 39.01 31.65
#